data_171691b67298c88d246a2da8b1589286
#
_entry.id   171691b67298c88d246a2da8b1589286
#
_cell.length_a   1.000
_cell.length_b   1.000
_cell.length_c   1.000
_cell.angle_alpha   90.00
_cell.angle_beta   90.00
_cell.angle_gamma   90.00
#
_symmetry.space_group_name_H-M   'P 1'
#
loop_
_entity.id
_entity.type
_entity.pdbx_description
1 polymer ?
#
loop_
_entity_poly.entity_id
_entity_poly.type
_entity_poly.pdbx_seq_one_letter_code
_entity_poly.pdbx_strand_id
1 'polypeptide(L)'
;MKNAIADAGLSPDDIDYINAHGTSTPENDKNEYLSVSAVFGDRSKSIPISSNKSMIGHTLSAAGAIEAVFSLLTLLHQRIPPTINYDIPDPAIPLDVVPNVARDANIRYALSNSFGFGGQNVSLVMAREPA
;
A
#
# COMPACT_ATOMS: atom_id res chain seq x y z
N MET A 1 0.06 3.12 -10.33
CA MET A 1 -1.22 3.40 -9.62
C MET A 1 -2.30 3.96 -10.54
N LYS A 2 -2.20 5.16 -11.12
CA LYS A 2 -3.28 5.77 -11.95
C LYS A 2 -3.86 4.81 -13.00
N ASN A 3 -3.00 4.15 -13.77
CA ASN A 3 -3.44 3.23 -14.82
C ASN A 3 -4.18 2.01 -14.25
N ALA A 4 -3.71 1.45 -13.14
CA ALA A 4 -4.36 0.29 -12.50
C ALA A 4 -5.75 0.64 -11.93
N ILE A 5 -5.89 1.83 -11.34
CA ILE A 5 -7.18 2.33 -10.84
C ILE A 5 -8.15 2.56 -12.00
N ALA A 6 -7.69 3.19 -13.08
CA ALA A 6 -8.51 3.43 -14.28
C ALA A 6 -8.90 2.12 -14.99
N ASP A 7 -7.99 1.14 -15.08
CA ASP A 7 -8.24 -0.18 -15.65
C ASP A 7 -9.30 -0.97 -14.86
N ALA A 8 -9.34 -0.76 -13.54
CA ALA A 8 -10.38 -1.30 -12.66
C ALA A 8 -11.73 -0.57 -12.77
N GLY A 9 -11.84 0.48 -13.58
CA GLY A 9 -13.05 1.31 -13.67
C GLY A 9 -13.33 2.15 -12.42
N LEU A 10 -12.29 2.43 -11.61
CA LEU A 10 -12.39 3.12 -10.33
C LEU A 10 -11.74 4.51 -10.39
N SER A 11 -12.02 5.29 -9.36
CA SER A 11 -11.33 6.54 -9.04
C SER A 11 -10.38 6.35 -7.84
N PRO A 12 -9.44 7.27 -7.60
CA PRO A 12 -8.63 7.22 -6.38
C PRO A 12 -9.46 7.23 -5.09
N ASP A 13 -10.65 7.82 -5.10
CA ASP A 13 -11.53 7.90 -3.94
C ASP A 13 -12.14 6.54 -3.55
N ASP A 14 -12.15 5.58 -4.46
CA ASP A 14 -12.68 4.24 -4.20
C ASP A 14 -11.68 3.32 -3.49
N ILE A 15 -10.39 3.66 -3.47
CA ILE A 15 -9.34 2.82 -2.84
C ILE A 15 -9.35 3.04 -1.32
N ASP A 16 -9.52 1.97 -0.57
CA ASP A 16 -9.64 2.00 0.90
C ASP A 16 -8.32 1.67 1.61
N TYR A 17 -7.41 0.99 0.96
CA TYR A 17 -6.14 0.54 1.53
C TYR A 17 -5.06 0.41 0.47
N ILE A 18 -3.81 0.74 0.85
CA ILE A 18 -2.63 0.53 0.03
C ILE A 18 -1.66 -0.42 0.73
N ASN A 19 -1.32 -1.53 0.07
CA ASN A 19 -0.15 -2.33 0.43
C ASN A 19 1.06 -1.73 -0.28
N ALA A 20 1.95 -1.13 0.48
CA ALA A 20 3.09 -0.40 -0.04
C ALA A 20 4.19 -1.31 -0.57
N HIS A 21 4.96 -0.82 -1.53
CA HIS A 21 6.28 -1.41 -1.80
C HIS A 21 7.16 -1.32 -0.55
N GLY A 22 7.26 -0.16 0.08
CA GLY A 22 7.66 0.07 1.47
C GLY A 22 8.92 -0.67 1.91
N THR A 23 10.07 -0.42 1.25
CA THR A 23 11.34 -1.12 1.53
C THR A 23 12.11 -0.54 2.72
N SER A 24 11.66 0.54 3.31
CA SER A 24 12.38 1.26 4.38
C SER A 24 13.75 1.78 3.93
N THR A 25 13.83 2.24 2.69
CA THR A 25 14.99 2.94 2.15
C THR A 25 14.63 4.41 1.91
N PRO A 26 15.56 5.37 2.13
CA PRO A 26 15.27 6.79 1.93
C PRO A 26 14.74 7.10 0.53
N GLU A 27 15.29 6.44 -0.49
CA GLU A 27 14.88 6.64 -1.88
C GLU A 27 13.46 6.12 -2.14
N ASN A 28 13.16 4.89 -1.70
CA ASN A 28 11.83 4.32 -1.92
C ASN A 28 10.77 5.10 -1.17
N ASP A 29 10.95 5.30 0.13
CA ASP A 29 9.89 5.82 0.99
C ASP A 29 9.51 7.24 0.59
N LYS A 30 10.49 8.09 0.24
CA LYS A 30 10.26 9.40 -0.33
C LYS A 30 9.51 9.34 -1.67
N ASN A 31 9.96 8.49 -2.61
CA ASN A 31 9.37 8.41 -3.93
C ASN A 31 7.96 7.80 -3.89
N GLU A 32 7.74 6.81 -3.03
CA GLU A 32 6.41 6.23 -2.83
C GLU A 32 5.45 7.24 -2.22
N TYR A 33 5.88 8.01 -1.20
CA TYR A 33 5.11 9.12 -0.65
C TYR A 33 4.71 10.14 -1.72
N LEU A 34 5.67 10.61 -2.53
CA LEU A 34 5.39 11.56 -3.61
C LEU A 34 4.40 10.98 -4.64
N SER A 35 4.55 9.70 -4.97
CA SER A 35 3.69 9.00 -5.92
C SER A 35 2.27 8.83 -5.38
N VAL A 36 2.13 8.45 -4.12
CA VAL A 36 0.83 8.34 -3.43
C VAL A 36 0.17 9.71 -3.35
N SER A 37 0.90 10.74 -2.94
CA SER A 37 0.39 12.12 -2.88
C SER A 37 -0.07 12.64 -4.24
N ALA A 38 0.64 12.33 -5.31
CA ALA A 38 0.27 12.74 -6.68
C ALA A 38 -0.98 12.02 -7.22
N VAL A 39 -1.34 10.86 -6.67
CA VAL A 39 -2.54 10.10 -7.06
C VAL A 39 -3.73 10.44 -6.19
N PHE A 40 -3.54 10.51 -4.86
CA PHE A 40 -4.61 10.61 -3.87
C PHE A 40 -4.81 12.03 -3.32
N GLY A 41 -3.94 13.00 -3.67
CA GLY A 41 -4.05 14.37 -3.18
C GLY A 41 -4.04 14.43 -1.65
N ASP A 42 -4.97 15.20 -1.07
CA ASP A 42 -5.09 15.34 0.39
C ASP A 42 -5.47 14.03 1.10
N ARG A 43 -6.15 13.11 0.41
CA ARG A 43 -6.47 11.77 0.93
C ARG A 43 -5.24 10.93 1.23
N SER A 44 -4.10 11.23 0.63
CA SER A 44 -2.84 10.53 0.91
C SER A 44 -2.48 10.49 2.39
N LYS A 45 -2.90 11.49 3.16
CA LYS A 45 -2.63 11.59 4.60
C LYS A 45 -3.56 10.74 5.48
N SER A 46 -4.66 10.26 4.93
CA SER A 46 -5.70 9.54 5.68
C SER A 46 -6.02 8.15 5.14
N ILE A 47 -5.63 7.85 3.90
CA ILE A 47 -5.74 6.49 3.38
C ILE A 47 -4.72 5.59 4.09
N PRO A 48 -5.16 4.50 4.73
CA PRO A 48 -4.21 3.60 5.38
C PRO A 48 -3.30 2.94 4.36
N ILE A 49 -2.00 2.98 4.64
CA ILE A 49 -0.95 2.35 3.84
C ILE A 49 -0.03 1.58 4.76
N SER A 50 0.29 0.32 4.46
CA SER A 50 1.24 -0.43 5.28
C SER A 50 2.16 -1.31 4.45
N SER A 51 3.34 -1.64 5.01
CA SER A 51 4.32 -2.51 4.38
C SER A 51 4.49 -3.81 5.14
N ASN A 52 4.12 -4.92 4.51
CA ASN A 52 4.38 -6.26 5.05
C ASN A 52 5.86 -6.60 5.12
N LYS A 53 6.72 -5.90 4.37
CA LYS A 53 8.17 -6.07 4.44
C LYS A 53 8.74 -5.77 5.82
N SER A 54 8.06 -4.96 6.62
CA SER A 54 8.42 -4.72 8.02
C SER A 54 8.42 -6.00 8.85
N MET A 55 7.59 -7.01 8.48
CA MET A 55 7.43 -8.28 9.19
C MET A 55 8.23 -9.42 8.55
N ILE A 56 8.32 -9.46 7.22
CA ILE A 56 8.85 -10.63 6.49
C ILE A 56 10.14 -10.34 5.69
N GLY A 57 10.58 -9.08 5.66
CA GLY A 57 11.69 -8.64 4.81
C GLY A 57 11.30 -8.54 3.33
N HIS A 58 12.27 -8.16 2.50
CA HIS A 58 12.08 -8.07 1.06
C HIS A 58 12.37 -9.42 0.38
N THR A 59 11.33 -10.10 -0.04
CA THR A 59 11.41 -11.44 -0.65
C THR A 59 11.73 -11.41 -2.16
N LEU A 60 12.24 -10.28 -2.67
CA LEU A 60 12.70 -10.09 -4.05
C LEU A 60 11.62 -10.46 -5.09
N SER A 61 11.90 -11.44 -5.94
CA SER A 61 10.97 -11.85 -7.01
C SER A 61 9.62 -12.37 -6.51
N ALA A 62 9.56 -12.87 -5.27
CA ALA A 62 8.32 -13.35 -4.66
C ALA A 62 7.51 -12.23 -3.99
N ALA A 63 8.08 -11.03 -3.79
CA ALA A 63 7.47 -9.97 -2.99
C ALA A 63 6.07 -9.59 -3.48
N GLY A 64 5.90 -9.32 -4.77
CA GLY A 64 4.62 -8.91 -5.32
C GLY A 64 3.52 -9.97 -5.16
N ALA A 65 3.85 -11.25 -5.32
CA ALA A 65 2.90 -12.35 -5.14
C ALA A 65 2.48 -12.50 -3.67
N ILE A 66 3.43 -12.44 -2.76
CA ILE A 66 3.17 -12.53 -1.31
C ILE A 66 2.33 -11.33 -0.84
N GLU A 67 2.66 -10.13 -1.29
CA GLU A 67 1.93 -8.91 -0.95
C GLU A 67 0.52 -8.89 -1.54
N ALA A 68 0.30 -9.46 -2.72
CA ALA A 68 -1.02 -9.68 -3.26
C ALA A 68 -1.85 -10.62 -2.37
N VAL A 69 -1.26 -11.72 -1.88
CA VAL A 69 -1.93 -12.62 -0.92
C VAL A 69 -2.29 -11.88 0.38
N PHE A 70 -1.39 -11.08 0.95
CA PHE A 70 -1.70 -10.26 2.12
C PHE A 70 -2.84 -9.28 1.87
N SER A 71 -2.87 -8.66 0.69
CA SER A 71 -3.95 -7.74 0.31
C SER A 71 -5.29 -8.46 0.18
N LEU A 72 -5.32 -9.67 -0.39
CA LEU A 72 -6.51 -10.51 -0.45
C LEU A 72 -6.98 -10.94 0.96
N LEU A 73 -6.06 -11.31 1.85
CA LEU A 73 -6.40 -11.63 3.24
C LEU A 73 -6.92 -10.40 3.98
N THR A 74 -6.38 -9.21 3.70
CA THR A 74 -6.88 -7.95 4.26
C THR A 74 -8.32 -7.68 3.83
N LEU A 75 -8.64 -7.89 2.55
CA LEU A 75 -10.01 -7.79 2.02
C LEU A 75 -10.94 -8.83 2.64
N LEU A 76 -10.48 -10.07 2.81
CA LEU A 76 -11.27 -11.16 3.37
C LEU A 76 -11.57 -10.94 4.87
N HIS A 77 -10.56 -10.59 5.65
CA HIS A 77 -10.66 -10.47 7.10
C HIS A 77 -11.02 -9.07 7.57
N GLN A 78 -11.07 -8.07 6.69
CA GLN A 78 -11.36 -6.66 7.00
C GLN A 78 -10.42 -6.10 8.07
N ARG A 79 -9.15 -6.53 8.03
CA ARG A 79 -8.12 -6.18 9.00
C ARG A 79 -6.82 -5.84 8.30
N ILE A 80 -6.36 -4.60 8.46
CA ILE A 80 -5.13 -4.10 7.85
C ILE A 80 -3.94 -4.55 8.69
N PRO A 81 -2.94 -5.22 8.08
CA PRO A 81 -1.68 -5.56 8.75
C PRO A 81 -0.87 -4.28 9.02
N PRO A 82 -0.13 -4.23 10.14
CA PRO A 82 0.64 -3.04 10.49
C PRO A 82 1.95 -2.96 9.71
N THR A 83 2.53 -1.75 9.68
CA THR A 83 3.96 -1.55 9.52
C THR A 83 4.59 -1.62 10.91
N ILE A 84 5.29 -2.70 11.24
CA ILE A 84 5.95 -2.86 12.55
C ILE A 84 7.32 -2.19 12.59
N ASN A 85 7.90 -2.03 13.79
CA ASN A 85 9.17 -1.32 14.03
C ASN A 85 9.12 0.17 13.58
N TYR A 86 7.94 0.77 13.65
CA TYR A 86 7.73 2.18 13.33
C TYR A 86 7.59 2.99 14.61
N ASP A 87 8.74 3.33 15.22
CA ASP A 87 8.78 3.97 16.55
C ASP A 87 8.98 5.49 16.44
N ILE A 88 9.63 5.94 15.36
CA ILE A 88 9.92 7.36 15.12
C ILE A 88 9.33 7.76 13.77
N PRO A 89 8.19 8.48 13.77
CA PRO A 89 7.59 8.99 12.54
C PRO A 89 8.50 9.98 11.82
N ASP A 90 8.60 9.86 10.50
CA ASP A 90 9.27 10.86 9.67
C ASP A 90 8.27 12.00 9.36
N PRO A 91 8.51 13.23 9.86
CA PRO A 91 7.61 14.36 9.61
C PRO A 91 7.55 14.77 8.13
N ALA A 92 8.52 14.37 7.31
CA ALA A 92 8.53 14.62 5.88
C ALA A 92 7.62 13.65 5.10
N ILE A 93 7.17 12.56 5.73
CA ILE A 93 6.31 11.52 5.13
C ILE A 93 5.05 11.33 5.98
N PRO A 94 4.12 12.29 5.96
CA PRO A 94 2.93 12.28 6.82
C PRO A 94 1.83 11.33 6.27
N LEU A 95 2.17 10.05 6.15
CA LEU A 95 1.24 8.98 5.75
C LEU A 95 0.69 8.24 6.98
N ASP A 96 -0.53 7.71 6.87
CA ASP A 96 -1.09 6.77 7.84
C ASP A 96 -0.53 5.36 7.59
N VAL A 97 0.66 5.09 8.12
CA VAL A 97 1.39 3.83 7.87
C VAL A 97 0.88 2.64 8.69
N VAL A 98 -0.21 2.78 9.42
CA VAL A 98 -0.76 1.75 10.33
C VAL A 98 0.34 1.25 11.27
N PRO A 99 0.87 2.10 12.17
CA PRO A 99 2.07 1.78 12.92
C PRO A 99 1.84 0.69 13.97
N ASN A 100 2.68 -0.31 13.96
CA ASN A 100 2.89 -1.37 14.97
C ASN A 100 1.67 -2.25 15.33
N VAL A 101 0.43 -1.80 15.16
CA VAL A 101 -0.78 -2.55 15.54
C VAL A 101 -1.74 -2.67 14.37
N ALA A 102 -2.19 -3.90 14.09
CA ALA A 102 -3.19 -4.16 13.06
C ALA A 102 -4.51 -3.43 13.36
N ARG A 103 -5.19 -2.96 12.31
CA ARG A 103 -6.40 -2.15 12.42
C ARG A 103 -7.57 -2.80 11.68
N ASP A 104 -8.71 -2.93 12.33
CA ASP A 104 -9.96 -3.30 11.67
C ASP A 104 -10.46 -2.12 10.83
N ALA A 105 -10.91 -2.40 9.61
CA ALA A 105 -11.39 -1.39 8.68
C ALA A 105 -12.37 -1.99 7.67
N ASN A 106 -13.31 -1.17 7.19
CA ASN A 106 -14.18 -1.57 6.08
C ASN A 106 -13.45 -1.31 4.75
N ILE A 107 -12.99 -2.37 4.11
CA ILE A 107 -12.17 -2.31 2.90
C ILE A 107 -12.91 -3.02 1.78
N ARG A 108 -13.22 -2.28 0.72
CA ARG A 108 -13.81 -2.80 -0.52
C ARG A 108 -12.77 -2.99 -1.59
N TYR A 109 -11.85 -2.02 -1.72
CA TYR A 109 -10.79 -2.03 -2.72
C TYR A 109 -9.43 -1.82 -2.07
N ALA A 110 -8.49 -2.70 -2.39
CA ALA A 110 -7.09 -2.60 -1.99
C ALA A 110 -6.20 -2.41 -3.22
N LEU A 111 -5.14 -1.60 -3.08
CA LEU A 111 -4.12 -1.40 -4.09
C LEU A 111 -2.79 -1.90 -3.56
N SER A 112 -2.08 -2.76 -4.31
CA SER A 112 -0.74 -3.25 -3.96
C SER A 112 0.30 -2.70 -4.93
N ASN A 113 1.36 -2.11 -4.41
CA ASN A 113 2.45 -1.51 -5.18
C ASN A 113 3.70 -2.39 -5.16
N SER A 114 4.32 -2.52 -6.33
CA SER A 114 5.66 -3.10 -6.49
C SER A 114 6.50 -2.20 -7.37
N PHE A 115 7.59 -1.65 -6.83
CA PHE A 115 8.50 -0.76 -7.54
C PHE A 115 9.86 -1.43 -7.70
N GLY A 116 10.41 -1.36 -8.90
CA GLY A 116 11.68 -1.99 -9.25
C GLY A 116 12.70 -0.98 -9.76
N PHE A 117 13.98 -1.36 -9.63
CA PHE A 117 15.07 -0.62 -10.27
C PHE A 117 14.89 -0.60 -11.79
N GLY A 118 15.17 0.56 -12.42
CA GLY A 118 14.98 0.74 -13.85
C GLY A 118 13.58 1.18 -14.27
N GLY A 119 12.69 1.52 -13.30
CA GLY A 119 11.37 2.10 -13.57
C GLY A 119 10.28 1.07 -13.87
N GLN A 120 10.50 -0.19 -13.55
CA GLN A 120 9.49 -1.25 -13.63
C GLN A 120 8.56 -1.12 -12.41
N ASN A 121 7.45 -0.42 -12.59
CA ASN A 121 6.48 -0.16 -11.53
C ASN A 121 5.16 -0.83 -11.86
N VAL A 122 4.68 -1.68 -10.96
CA VAL A 122 3.41 -2.40 -11.08
C VAL A 122 2.52 -2.04 -9.90
N SER A 123 1.24 -1.84 -10.17
CA SER A 123 0.21 -1.73 -9.14
C SER A 123 -0.93 -2.68 -9.48
N LEU A 124 -1.42 -3.42 -8.50
CA LEU A 124 -2.58 -4.29 -8.61
C LEU A 124 -3.73 -3.67 -7.82
N VAL A 125 -4.91 -3.63 -8.41
CA VAL A 125 -6.16 -3.31 -7.70
C VAL A 125 -6.93 -4.60 -7.49
N MET A 126 -7.40 -4.81 -6.27
CA MET A 126 -8.15 -5.99 -5.85
C MET A 126 -9.43 -5.57 -5.15
N ALA A 127 -10.52 -6.28 -5.41
CA ALA A 127 -11.82 -6.06 -4.79
C ALA A 127 -12.21 -7.22 -3.88
N ARG A 128 -13.00 -6.93 -2.85
CA ARG A 128 -13.59 -7.93 -1.97
C ARG A 128 -14.63 -8.79 -2.69
N GLU A 129 -15.39 -8.16 -3.59
CA GLU A 129 -16.42 -8.79 -4.39
C GLU A 129 -16.21 -8.41 -5.86
N PRO A 130 -16.62 -9.25 -6.82
CA PRO A 130 -16.60 -8.85 -8.22
C PRO A 130 -17.32 -7.51 -8.43
N ALA A 131 -16.75 -6.69 -9.29
CA ALA A 131 -17.34 -5.41 -9.65
C ALA A 131 -18.61 -5.59 -10.46
#